data_c7accbad9d98cbbdaed8041b6a86871b
#
_entry.id   c7accbad9d98cbbdaed8041b6a86871b
#
_cell.length_a   1.000
_cell.length_b   1.000
_cell.length_c   1.000
_cell.angle_alpha   90.00
_cell.angle_beta   90.00
_cell.angle_gamma   90.00
#
_symmetry.space_group_name_H-M   'P 1'
#
loop_
_entity.id
_entity.type
_entity.pdbx_description
1 polymer ?
#
loop_
_entity_poly.entity_id
_entity_poly.type
_entity_poly.pdbx_seq_one_letter_code
_entity_poly.pdbx_strand_id
1 'polypeptide(L)'
;MYGMGEHAILEIAAKLREGIPVRQIRGIRGTCWYTGKAEELPQYIPALQAPDATPATKTETSASNNPASQKKPALMLPPYAEICKDTAECKDLFARSYLVQEENTDAINAHTLIEAAESRYVVQEPPALPLTTKEFDAIYELPFTRRWHPIYDKPAENGKRGIPALEEVKFSLTSCRGCFGACSFCAITFHQGRRIQSRSHQSLLKEASLMTQDPDFKGYIHDVGGPTANFRHDACQLQAKRGACPKQDCLGTNPCPNVKVDHTDYVELLRKLKSLPNVKKVFIRSGIRFDYLMMDKDKTFLYELCKDHISGQLKVAPEHVSDSVLALMRKSCHSLYEKFSSEYARVNKELGKKQYLVPYYICSHPGAGLNEAIEVALYLKKTGFVPDQVQDFYPTPGSLSTCMYWTGLNPHKKNADGSLQKVYVARGARERKLQRALLQFNKRENKSLVIEALKTAGRMDLLRTFYPHG
;
A
#
# COMPACT_ATOMS: atom_id res chain seq x y z
N MET A 1 2.53 -14.25 14.29
CA MET A 1 2.07 -12.84 14.35
C MET A 1 1.94 -12.32 12.93
N TYR A 2 1.02 -11.42 12.68
CA TYR A 2 0.84 -10.72 11.42
C TYR A 2 0.50 -9.24 11.67
N GLY A 3 0.73 -8.39 10.66
CA GLY A 3 0.51 -6.96 10.78
C GLY A 3 1.49 -6.29 11.74
N MET A 4 0.98 -5.33 12.52
CA MET A 4 1.75 -4.59 13.52
C MET A 4 1.88 -5.43 14.79
N GLY A 5 3.08 -5.82 15.14
CA GLY A 5 3.33 -6.86 16.14
C GLY A 5 3.67 -6.39 17.56
N GLU A 6 3.73 -5.08 17.81
CA GLU A 6 4.27 -4.54 19.06
C GLU A 6 3.50 -4.99 20.30
N HIS A 7 2.17 -4.86 20.28
CA HIS A 7 1.33 -5.34 21.39
C HIS A 7 1.35 -6.87 21.49
N ALA A 8 1.21 -7.55 20.36
CA ALA A 8 1.16 -9.02 20.32
C ALA A 8 2.42 -9.66 20.90
N ILE A 9 3.62 -9.12 20.59
CA ILE A 9 4.86 -9.71 21.10
C ILE A 9 4.98 -9.55 22.63
N LEU A 10 4.50 -8.42 23.17
CA LEU A 10 4.51 -8.20 24.62
C LEU A 10 3.55 -9.15 25.35
N GLU A 11 2.34 -9.34 24.82
CA GLU A 11 1.37 -10.27 25.37
C GLU A 11 1.86 -11.72 25.30
N ILE A 12 2.45 -12.13 24.17
CA ILE A 12 3.05 -13.46 24.01
C ILE A 12 4.18 -13.65 25.03
N ALA A 13 5.08 -12.68 25.16
CA ALA A 13 6.20 -12.75 26.10
C ALA A 13 5.72 -12.82 27.55
N ALA A 14 4.64 -12.12 27.92
CA ALA A 14 4.05 -12.21 29.25
C ALA A 14 3.52 -13.64 29.54
N LYS A 15 2.74 -14.22 28.60
CA LYS A 15 2.22 -15.59 28.76
C LYS A 15 3.31 -16.65 28.80
N LEU A 16 4.39 -16.49 28.03
CA LEU A 16 5.54 -17.39 28.11
C LEU A 16 6.24 -17.31 29.47
N ARG A 17 6.30 -16.12 30.06
CA ARG A 17 6.87 -15.91 31.40
C ARG A 17 6.02 -16.55 32.50
N GLU A 18 4.69 -16.63 32.27
CA GLU A 18 3.74 -17.37 33.13
C GLU A 18 3.84 -18.90 32.95
N GLY A 19 4.73 -19.39 32.10
CA GLY A 19 4.92 -20.82 31.82
C GLY A 19 3.93 -21.41 30.82
N ILE A 20 3.12 -20.59 30.14
CA ILE A 20 2.15 -21.06 29.15
C ILE A 20 2.87 -21.45 27.85
N PRO A 21 2.78 -22.71 27.40
CA PRO A 21 3.41 -23.14 26.16
C PRO A 21 2.88 -22.38 24.95
N VAL A 22 3.73 -22.04 23.97
CA VAL A 22 3.34 -21.28 22.73
C VAL A 22 2.10 -21.86 22.07
N ARG A 23 2.00 -23.18 21.96
CA ARG A 23 0.84 -23.85 21.33
C ARG A 23 -0.48 -23.71 22.10
N GLN A 24 -0.47 -23.22 23.33
CA GLN A 24 -1.66 -22.95 24.15
C GLN A 24 -2.03 -21.46 24.17
N ILE A 25 -1.18 -20.60 23.67
CA ILE A 25 -1.46 -19.17 23.59
C ILE A 25 -2.51 -18.92 22.50
N ARG A 26 -3.65 -18.35 22.87
CA ARG A 26 -4.83 -18.06 22.04
C ARG A 26 -5.35 -16.66 22.31
N GLY A 27 -6.18 -16.14 21.38
CA GLY A 27 -6.97 -14.93 21.60
C GLY A 27 -6.16 -13.63 21.60
N ILE A 28 -4.90 -13.65 21.16
CA ILE A 28 -4.07 -12.45 21.03
C ILE A 28 -4.30 -11.83 19.66
N ARG A 29 -4.71 -10.57 19.62
CA ARG A 29 -4.90 -9.83 18.37
C ARG A 29 -3.60 -9.77 17.56
N GLY A 30 -3.73 -9.84 16.22
CA GLY A 30 -2.58 -9.86 15.32
C GLY A 30 -1.82 -11.19 15.30
N THR A 31 -2.47 -12.29 15.74
CA THR A 31 -1.88 -13.64 15.69
C THR A 31 -2.75 -14.59 14.88
N CYS A 32 -2.11 -15.64 14.37
CA CYS A 32 -2.77 -16.83 13.86
C CYS A 32 -2.33 -18.05 14.67
N TRP A 33 -3.24 -18.97 14.89
CA TRP A 33 -2.97 -20.26 15.52
C TRP A 33 -3.71 -21.37 14.80
N TYR A 34 -3.39 -22.60 15.07
CA TYR A 34 -4.08 -23.73 14.49
C TYR A 34 -4.41 -24.80 15.52
N THR A 35 -5.45 -25.57 15.23
CA THR A 35 -5.86 -26.74 16.02
C THR A 35 -6.41 -27.85 15.13
N GLY A 36 -6.27 -29.09 15.55
CA GLY A 36 -6.96 -30.25 14.94
C GLY A 36 -8.31 -30.56 15.60
N LYS A 37 -8.73 -29.78 16.61
CA LYS A 37 -9.89 -30.05 17.43
C LYS A 37 -10.97 -29.00 17.22
N ALA A 38 -12.14 -29.43 16.76
CA ALA A 38 -13.27 -28.51 16.52
C ALA A 38 -13.79 -27.88 17.83
N GLU A 39 -13.70 -28.60 18.95
CA GLU A 39 -14.11 -28.12 20.28
C GLU A 39 -13.25 -26.97 20.83
N GLU A 40 -12.06 -26.77 20.29
CA GLU A 40 -11.18 -25.62 20.64
C GLU A 40 -11.50 -24.34 19.86
N LEU A 41 -12.40 -24.42 18.88
CA LEU A 41 -12.75 -23.24 18.06
C LEU A 41 -13.63 -22.26 18.84
N PRO A 42 -13.49 -20.95 18.61
CA PRO A 42 -14.44 -19.98 19.12
C PRO A 42 -15.83 -20.20 18.47
N GLN A 43 -16.88 -19.72 19.12
CA GLN A 43 -18.21 -19.73 18.51
C GLN A 43 -18.19 -18.99 17.16
N TYR A 44 -18.71 -19.62 16.12
CA TYR A 44 -18.65 -19.10 14.74
C TYR A 44 -19.98 -19.24 14.00
N ILE A 45 -20.08 -18.48 12.90
CA ILE A 45 -21.13 -18.58 11.89
C ILE A 45 -20.50 -18.75 10.50
N PRO A 46 -21.19 -19.38 9.52
CA PRO A 46 -20.68 -19.46 8.14
C PRO A 46 -20.51 -18.07 7.53
N ALA A 47 -19.30 -17.76 7.00
CA ALA A 47 -18.96 -16.45 6.52
C ALA A 47 -19.81 -15.97 5.35
N LEU A 48 -20.13 -16.86 4.39
CA LEU A 48 -20.92 -16.52 3.19
C LEU A 48 -22.42 -16.47 3.43
N GLN A 49 -22.89 -16.87 4.62
CA GLN A 49 -24.29 -16.79 5.04
C GLN A 49 -24.49 -15.70 6.10
N ALA A 50 -23.41 -15.05 6.56
CA ALA A 50 -23.54 -13.95 7.48
C ALA A 50 -24.41 -12.85 6.84
N PRO A 51 -25.47 -12.37 7.54
CA PRO A 51 -26.25 -11.25 7.03
C PRO A 51 -25.26 -10.09 6.77
N ASP A 52 -25.44 -9.42 5.63
CA ASP A 52 -24.70 -8.18 5.34
C ASP A 52 -24.65 -7.37 6.64
N ALA A 53 -23.46 -7.05 7.12
CA ALA A 53 -23.29 -6.18 8.28
C ALA A 53 -23.83 -4.80 7.89
N THR A 54 -25.14 -4.65 7.94
CA THR A 54 -25.85 -3.39 7.80
C THR A 54 -25.27 -2.44 8.84
N PRO A 55 -24.94 -1.22 8.49
CA PRO A 55 -24.52 -0.23 9.47
C PRO A 55 -25.64 -0.15 10.51
N ALA A 56 -25.27 -0.37 11.78
CA ALA A 56 -26.18 -0.40 12.90
C ALA A 56 -27.20 0.73 12.78
N THR A 57 -28.44 0.38 12.46
CA THR A 57 -29.59 1.24 12.64
C THR A 57 -29.61 1.67 14.11
N LYS A 58 -29.79 2.97 14.30
CA LYS A 58 -29.92 3.64 15.58
C LYS A 58 -30.86 2.86 16.51
N THR A 59 -30.30 2.11 17.44
CA THR A 59 -30.96 1.77 18.69
C THR A 59 -30.05 2.33 19.78
N GLU A 60 -30.46 3.50 20.28
CA GLU A 60 -29.91 4.08 21.49
C GLU A 60 -30.23 3.16 22.65
N THR A 61 -29.25 2.36 23.06
CA THR A 61 -29.18 1.78 24.39
C THR A 61 -27.87 2.20 25.02
N SER A 62 -28.01 3.01 26.04
CA SER A 62 -26.96 3.48 26.95
C SER A 62 -26.25 2.29 27.61
N ALA A 63 -25.04 1.93 27.14
CA ALA A 63 -24.10 1.12 27.91
C ALA A 63 -22.69 1.24 27.31
N SER A 64 -21.73 1.61 28.16
CA SER A 64 -20.26 1.60 28.05
C SER A 64 -19.61 1.87 26.67
N ASN A 65 -18.93 3.00 26.59
CA ASN A 65 -18.27 3.60 25.42
C ASN A 65 -16.97 2.89 24.93
N ASN A 66 -16.86 1.56 24.97
CA ASN A 66 -15.69 0.90 24.40
C ASN A 66 -16.12 -0.15 23.34
N PRO A 67 -16.08 0.18 22.03
CA PRO A 67 -16.51 -0.74 20.97
C PRO A 67 -15.64 -1.99 20.85
N ALA A 68 -14.49 -2.05 21.49
CA ALA A 68 -13.59 -3.21 21.49
C ALA A 68 -14.00 -4.34 22.44
N SER A 69 -15.05 -4.18 23.27
CA SER A 69 -15.39 -5.14 24.33
C SER A 69 -16.47 -6.19 23.97
N GLN A 70 -17.18 -6.04 22.86
CA GLN A 70 -18.15 -7.05 22.42
C GLN A 70 -17.45 -8.13 21.59
N LYS A 71 -17.36 -9.36 22.11
CA LYS A 71 -16.90 -10.53 21.35
C LYS A 71 -17.87 -10.81 20.19
N LYS A 72 -17.49 -10.43 18.99
CA LYS A 72 -18.19 -10.78 17.76
C LYS A 72 -18.01 -12.28 17.49
N PRO A 73 -19.01 -13.00 16.95
CA PRO A 73 -18.82 -14.39 16.53
C PRO A 73 -17.71 -14.46 15.46
N ALA A 74 -16.95 -15.55 15.47
CA ALA A 74 -15.97 -15.80 14.41
C ALA A 74 -16.70 -16.13 13.09
N LEU A 75 -16.02 -15.95 11.96
CA LEU A 75 -16.52 -16.27 10.63
C LEU A 75 -15.78 -17.51 10.09
N MET A 76 -16.54 -18.59 9.81
CA MET A 76 -16.02 -19.77 9.16
C MET A 76 -15.98 -19.55 7.64
N LEU A 77 -14.78 -19.44 7.08
CA LEU A 77 -14.55 -19.34 5.63
C LEU A 77 -14.79 -20.70 4.96
N PRO A 78 -14.99 -20.71 3.63
CA PRO A 78 -14.98 -21.96 2.87
C PRO A 78 -13.70 -22.76 3.12
N PRO A 79 -13.77 -24.11 3.21
CA PRO A 79 -12.59 -24.93 3.40
C PRO A 79 -11.56 -24.75 2.29
N TYR A 80 -10.27 -24.79 2.62
CA TYR A 80 -9.19 -24.68 1.64
C TYR A 80 -9.35 -25.65 0.45
N ALA A 81 -9.77 -26.89 0.69
CA ALA A 81 -9.98 -27.91 -0.34
C ALA A 81 -11.03 -27.51 -1.40
N GLU A 82 -11.97 -26.62 -1.06
CA GLU A 82 -13.02 -26.13 -1.95
C GLU A 82 -12.59 -24.90 -2.79
N ILE A 83 -11.52 -24.22 -2.36
CA ILE A 83 -11.07 -22.97 -3.01
C ILE A 83 -9.72 -23.07 -3.71
N CYS A 84 -8.98 -24.16 -3.52
CA CYS A 84 -7.61 -24.29 -4.04
C CYS A 84 -7.51 -24.83 -5.48
N LYS A 85 -8.61 -25.32 -6.07
CA LYS A 85 -8.60 -25.95 -7.41
C LYS A 85 -8.74 -24.90 -8.52
N ASP A 86 -8.17 -25.21 -9.70
CA ASP A 86 -8.26 -24.37 -10.89
C ASP A 86 -9.56 -24.64 -11.69
N THR A 87 -10.72 -24.57 -11.02
CA THR A 87 -12.05 -24.65 -11.64
C THR A 87 -12.80 -23.34 -11.51
N ALA A 88 -13.81 -23.11 -12.35
CA ALA A 88 -14.60 -21.88 -12.31
C ALA A 88 -15.32 -21.71 -10.97
N GLU A 89 -15.88 -22.79 -10.45
CA GLU A 89 -16.62 -22.81 -9.17
C GLU A 89 -15.69 -22.47 -8.00
N CYS A 90 -14.50 -23.10 -7.97
CA CYS A 90 -13.51 -22.82 -6.91
C CYS A 90 -13.01 -21.39 -6.98
N LYS A 91 -12.82 -20.83 -8.18
CA LYS A 91 -12.41 -19.43 -8.36
C LYS A 91 -13.48 -18.44 -7.92
N ASP A 92 -14.75 -18.70 -8.22
CA ASP A 92 -15.87 -17.87 -7.74
C ASP A 92 -15.95 -17.92 -6.22
N LEU A 93 -15.87 -19.12 -5.62
CA LEU A 93 -15.90 -19.30 -4.16
C LEU A 93 -14.70 -18.62 -3.49
N PHE A 94 -13.49 -18.72 -4.08
CA PHE A 94 -12.31 -18.01 -3.60
C PHE A 94 -12.51 -16.49 -3.64
N ALA A 95 -13.05 -15.95 -4.73
CA ALA A 95 -13.28 -14.51 -4.85
C ALA A 95 -14.27 -14.00 -3.80
N ARG A 96 -15.33 -14.77 -3.49
CA ARG A 96 -16.30 -14.46 -2.41
C ARG A 96 -15.66 -14.57 -1.03
N SER A 97 -14.85 -15.61 -0.79
CA SER A 97 -14.09 -15.78 0.46
C SER A 97 -13.10 -14.62 0.66
N TYR A 98 -12.41 -14.21 -0.43
CA TYR A 98 -11.50 -13.06 -0.38
C TYR A 98 -12.21 -11.78 0.06
N LEU A 99 -13.43 -11.52 -0.43
CA LEU A 99 -14.20 -10.33 -0.03
C LEU A 99 -14.44 -10.29 1.49
N VAL A 100 -14.80 -11.43 2.08
CA VAL A 100 -14.94 -11.55 3.55
C VAL A 100 -13.62 -11.25 4.25
N GLN A 101 -12.50 -11.77 3.74
CA GLN A 101 -11.18 -11.52 4.31
C GLN A 101 -10.79 -10.04 4.21
N GLU A 102 -11.04 -9.39 3.06
CA GLU A 102 -10.76 -7.96 2.87
C GLU A 102 -11.57 -7.08 3.83
N GLU A 103 -12.86 -7.38 4.02
CA GLU A 103 -13.74 -6.66 4.96
C GLU A 103 -13.29 -6.81 6.43
N ASN A 104 -12.48 -7.83 6.74
CA ASN A 104 -11.98 -8.13 8.09
C ASN A 104 -10.50 -7.73 8.28
N THR A 105 -9.99 -6.77 7.51
CA THR A 105 -8.62 -6.25 7.64
C THR A 105 -8.50 -5.07 8.60
N ASP A 106 -9.62 -4.44 9.01
CA ASP A 106 -9.59 -3.30 9.92
C ASP A 106 -9.61 -3.75 11.39
N ALA A 107 -8.72 -3.20 12.20
CA ALA A 107 -8.55 -3.60 13.60
C ALA A 107 -9.80 -3.39 14.47
N ILE A 108 -10.68 -2.44 14.13
CA ILE A 108 -11.89 -2.15 14.93
C ILE A 108 -13.05 -3.05 14.50
N ASN A 109 -13.17 -3.30 13.18
CA ASN A 109 -14.32 -3.95 12.59
C ASN A 109 -14.17 -5.47 12.42
N ALA A 110 -12.93 -5.97 12.37
CA ALA A 110 -12.65 -7.36 12.05
C ALA A 110 -13.28 -8.36 13.03
N HIS A 111 -13.69 -9.47 12.47
CA HIS A 111 -14.00 -10.71 13.15
C HIS A 111 -12.77 -11.63 13.22
N THR A 112 -12.77 -12.60 14.11
CA THR A 112 -11.89 -13.75 14.01
C THR A 112 -12.30 -14.56 12.78
N LEU A 113 -11.34 -14.96 11.94
CA LEU A 113 -11.58 -15.79 10.76
C LEU A 113 -11.10 -17.21 11.02
N ILE A 114 -11.85 -18.21 10.54
CA ILE A 114 -11.52 -19.62 10.67
C ILE A 114 -11.55 -20.24 9.28
N GLU A 115 -10.53 -21.01 8.93
CA GLU A 115 -10.50 -21.79 7.69
C GLU A 115 -10.09 -23.23 8.00
N ALA A 116 -10.86 -24.19 7.49
CA ALA A 116 -10.49 -25.59 7.54
C ALA A 116 -9.45 -25.89 6.44
N ALA A 117 -8.30 -26.41 6.84
CA ALA A 117 -7.21 -26.80 5.96
C ALA A 117 -6.79 -28.25 6.27
N GLU A 118 -7.21 -29.19 5.44
CA GLU A 118 -7.02 -30.63 5.63
C GLU A 118 -7.55 -31.12 7.00
N SER A 119 -6.69 -31.60 7.89
CA SER A 119 -7.03 -32.10 9.23
C SER A 119 -6.96 -31.03 10.32
N ARG A 120 -6.81 -29.76 9.95
CA ARG A 120 -6.62 -28.66 10.91
C ARG A 120 -7.52 -27.48 10.58
N TYR A 121 -7.72 -26.64 11.58
CA TYR A 121 -8.33 -25.34 11.45
C TYR A 121 -7.27 -24.26 11.68
N VAL A 122 -7.17 -23.30 10.77
CA VAL A 122 -6.40 -22.08 10.96
C VAL A 122 -7.33 -21.01 11.50
N VAL A 123 -6.97 -20.42 12.62
CA VAL A 123 -7.73 -19.34 13.27
C VAL A 123 -6.89 -18.08 13.23
N GLN A 124 -7.39 -17.06 12.55
CA GLN A 124 -6.81 -15.74 12.48
C GLN A 124 -7.56 -14.79 13.39
N GLU A 125 -6.92 -14.36 14.46
CA GLU A 125 -7.48 -13.33 15.34
C GLU A 125 -7.57 -11.97 14.61
N PRO A 126 -8.44 -11.05 15.04
CA PRO A 126 -8.49 -9.71 14.47
C PRO A 126 -7.13 -9.01 14.49
N PRO A 127 -6.83 -8.09 13.54
CA PRO A 127 -5.59 -7.33 13.54
C PRO A 127 -5.34 -6.61 14.88
N ALA A 128 -4.06 -6.41 15.23
CA ALA A 128 -3.67 -5.60 16.38
C ALA A 128 -4.23 -4.18 16.27
N LEU A 129 -4.62 -3.58 17.39
CA LEU A 129 -5.09 -2.19 17.41
C LEU A 129 -3.96 -1.25 16.98
N PRO A 130 -4.29 -0.15 16.29
CA PRO A 130 -3.30 0.88 15.97
C PRO A 130 -2.67 1.45 17.24
N LEU A 131 -1.36 1.67 17.20
CA LEU A 131 -0.65 2.34 18.27
C LEU A 131 -1.16 3.77 18.45
N THR A 132 -1.27 4.21 19.70
CA THR A 132 -1.39 5.64 20.01
C THR A 132 -0.08 6.35 19.66
N THR A 133 -0.12 7.68 19.46
CA THR A 133 1.09 8.47 19.23
C THR A 133 2.14 8.25 20.33
N LYS A 134 1.73 8.17 21.60
CA LYS A 134 2.62 7.93 22.73
C LYS A 134 3.32 6.57 22.67
N GLU A 135 2.59 5.51 22.34
CA GLU A 135 3.16 4.17 22.16
C GLU A 135 4.10 4.13 20.96
N PHE A 136 3.71 4.78 19.86
CA PHE A 136 4.54 4.83 18.66
C PHE A 136 5.84 5.60 18.90
N ASP A 137 5.78 6.73 19.61
CA ASP A 137 6.96 7.49 20.03
C ASP A 137 7.89 6.65 20.92
N ALA A 138 7.33 5.93 21.90
CA ALA A 138 8.10 5.08 22.80
C ALA A 138 8.91 3.99 22.07
N ILE A 139 8.37 3.41 20.97
CA ILE A 139 9.11 2.45 20.15
C ILE A 139 10.34 3.10 19.52
N TYR A 140 10.22 4.33 19.01
CA TYR A 140 11.35 5.04 18.40
C TYR A 140 12.31 5.68 19.42
N GLU A 141 11.98 5.64 20.70
CA GLU A 141 12.89 5.98 21.79
C GLU A 141 13.79 4.82 22.24
N LEU A 142 13.53 3.60 21.75
CA LEU A 142 14.41 2.47 21.99
C LEU A 142 15.83 2.74 21.44
N PRO A 143 16.87 2.18 22.07
CA PRO A 143 18.26 2.48 21.72
C PRO A 143 18.68 1.78 20.42
N PHE A 144 18.18 2.24 19.29
CA PHE A 144 18.61 1.74 17.98
C PHE A 144 20.04 2.13 17.68
N THR A 145 20.86 1.17 17.25
CA THR A 145 22.26 1.39 16.90
C THR A 145 22.45 2.17 15.59
N ARG A 146 21.45 2.16 14.70
CA ARG A 146 21.51 2.72 13.33
C ARG A 146 22.66 2.16 12.50
N ARG A 147 23.09 0.95 12.82
CA ARG A 147 24.16 0.23 12.17
C ARG A 147 23.69 -1.18 11.84
N TRP A 148 24.35 -1.81 10.89
CA TRP A 148 24.15 -3.23 10.62
C TRP A 148 24.76 -4.09 11.74
N HIS A 149 24.31 -5.33 11.82
CA HIS A 149 24.88 -6.30 12.75
C HIS A 149 26.34 -6.59 12.39
N PRO A 150 27.27 -6.76 13.36
CA PRO A 150 28.72 -6.97 13.12
C PRO A 150 29.06 -8.14 12.20
N ILE A 151 28.16 -9.11 12.01
CA ILE A 151 28.34 -10.20 11.05
C ILE A 151 28.62 -9.70 9.62
N TYR A 152 28.12 -8.50 9.27
CA TYR A 152 28.29 -7.86 7.96
C TYR A 152 29.53 -6.98 7.86
N ASP A 153 30.38 -6.92 8.90
CA ASP A 153 31.69 -6.25 8.85
C ASP A 153 32.70 -7.03 8.01
N LYS A 154 32.45 -8.33 7.80
CA LYS A 154 33.24 -9.15 6.89
C LYS A 154 32.91 -8.76 5.43
N PRO A 155 33.96 -8.66 4.57
CA PRO A 155 33.72 -8.40 3.16
C PRO A 155 32.83 -9.49 2.54
N ALA A 156 31.83 -9.07 1.76
CA ALA A 156 31.08 -9.98 0.90
C ALA A 156 31.96 -10.46 -0.28
N GLU A 157 31.47 -11.40 -1.09
CA GLU A 157 32.21 -11.93 -2.26
C GLU A 157 32.67 -10.83 -3.24
N ASN A 158 31.94 -9.71 -3.32
CA ASN A 158 32.29 -8.54 -4.14
C ASN A 158 33.27 -7.58 -3.45
N GLY A 159 33.85 -7.95 -2.30
CA GLY A 159 34.79 -7.14 -1.51
C GLY A 159 34.15 -5.98 -0.72
N LYS A 160 32.84 -5.75 -0.82
CA LYS A 160 32.15 -4.69 -0.09
C LYS A 160 31.79 -5.15 1.33
N ARG A 161 31.91 -4.24 2.29
CA ARG A 161 31.51 -4.45 3.68
C ARG A 161 30.15 -3.79 3.93
N GLY A 162 29.41 -4.31 4.91
CA GLY A 162 28.16 -3.74 5.37
C GLY A 162 26.96 -4.07 4.48
N ILE A 163 25.88 -3.37 4.71
CA ILE A 163 24.61 -3.50 3.97
C ILE A 163 24.40 -2.21 3.15
N PRO A 164 24.55 -2.24 1.81
CA PRO A 164 24.44 -1.03 0.98
C PRO A 164 23.09 -0.29 1.15
N ALA A 165 22.00 -1.01 1.38
CA ALA A 165 20.69 -0.41 1.59
C ALA A 165 20.62 0.48 2.84
N LEU A 166 21.48 0.26 3.85
CA LEU A 166 21.51 1.10 5.05
C LEU A 166 21.94 2.53 4.73
N GLU A 167 22.86 2.71 3.79
CA GLU A 167 23.34 4.05 3.38
C GLU A 167 22.19 4.93 2.88
N GLU A 168 21.20 4.32 2.21
CA GLU A 168 20.03 5.03 1.69
C GLU A 168 19.03 5.45 2.78
N VAL A 169 18.93 4.67 3.88
CA VAL A 169 17.88 4.86 4.88
C VAL A 169 18.39 5.30 6.25
N LYS A 170 19.70 5.24 6.52
CA LYS A 170 20.32 5.52 7.82
C LYS A 170 19.88 6.87 8.42
N PHE A 171 19.76 7.89 7.59
CA PHE A 171 19.36 9.25 7.98
C PHE A 171 17.96 9.58 7.48
N SER A 172 17.04 8.62 7.62
CA SER A 172 15.63 8.79 7.28
C SER A 172 14.76 8.67 8.54
N LEU A 173 13.65 9.39 8.56
CA LEU A 173 12.67 9.40 9.66
C LEU A 173 11.38 8.75 9.20
N THR A 174 10.92 7.73 9.91
CA THR A 174 9.56 7.21 9.75
C THR A 174 8.60 8.09 10.52
N SER A 175 7.81 8.89 9.83
CA SER A 175 6.90 9.85 10.45
C SER A 175 5.51 9.28 10.72
N CYS A 176 5.10 8.26 9.95
CA CYS A 176 3.79 7.63 10.08
C CYS A 176 3.82 6.17 9.60
N ARG A 177 2.77 5.43 9.98
CA ARG A 177 2.42 4.11 9.47
C ARG A 177 0.94 4.08 9.10
N GLY A 178 0.54 3.06 8.32
CA GLY A 178 -0.81 2.94 7.78
C GLY A 178 -0.99 3.71 6.47
N CYS A 179 -2.02 3.34 5.71
CA CYS A 179 -2.32 3.98 4.43
C CYS A 179 -3.80 3.83 4.07
N PHE A 180 -4.54 4.91 4.01
CA PHE A 180 -5.94 4.89 3.56
C PHE A 180 -6.10 4.95 2.03
N GLY A 181 -5.00 4.91 1.28
CA GLY A 181 -5.02 4.86 -0.18
C GLY A 181 -5.63 3.59 -0.75
N ALA A 182 -5.52 2.48 -0.02
CA ALA A 182 -6.15 1.19 -0.33
C ALA A 182 -6.00 0.70 -1.78
N CYS A 183 -4.84 0.97 -2.41
CA CYS A 183 -4.55 0.49 -3.76
C CYS A 183 -4.68 -1.04 -3.81
N SER A 184 -5.35 -1.57 -4.83
CA SER A 184 -5.74 -2.98 -4.91
C SER A 184 -4.57 -3.98 -4.97
N PHE A 185 -3.40 -3.52 -5.40
CA PHE A 185 -2.18 -4.33 -5.54
C PHE A 185 -1.24 -4.25 -4.33
N CYS A 186 -1.54 -3.37 -3.35
CA CYS A 186 -0.60 -3.03 -2.28
C CYS A 186 -0.94 -3.77 -0.98
N ALA A 187 0.04 -4.48 -0.39
CA ALA A 187 -0.14 -5.18 0.88
C ALA A 187 -0.01 -4.28 2.13
N ILE A 188 0.37 -3.02 1.99
CA ILE A 188 0.55 -2.11 3.13
C ILE A 188 -0.73 -1.98 3.95
N THR A 189 -1.88 -1.94 3.28
CA THR A 189 -3.20 -1.86 3.94
C THR A 189 -3.46 -3.06 4.86
N PHE A 190 -3.05 -4.27 4.44
CA PHE A 190 -3.16 -5.48 5.27
C PHE A 190 -2.14 -5.50 6.39
N HIS A 191 -0.92 -5.05 6.10
CA HIS A 191 0.19 -5.11 7.04
C HIS A 191 0.09 -4.02 8.11
N GLN A 192 -0.22 -2.77 7.73
CA GLN A 192 -0.20 -1.61 8.63
C GLN A 192 -1.60 -1.04 8.90
N GLY A 193 -2.62 -1.52 8.19
CA GLY A 193 -3.99 -1.02 8.28
C GLY A 193 -4.22 0.28 7.50
N ARG A 194 -5.49 0.70 7.48
CA ARG A 194 -5.94 1.92 6.79
C ARG A 194 -5.92 3.16 7.69
N ARG A 195 -5.71 3.00 8.99
CA ARG A 195 -5.58 4.09 9.94
C ARG A 195 -4.16 4.62 9.98
N ILE A 196 -4.03 5.94 10.06
CA ILE A 196 -2.72 6.58 10.15
C ILE A 196 -2.29 6.67 11.61
N GLN A 197 -1.12 6.10 11.89
CA GLN A 197 -0.43 6.18 13.17
C GLN A 197 0.74 7.14 12.98
N SER A 198 0.68 8.32 13.60
CA SER A 198 1.70 9.36 13.44
C SER A 198 2.53 9.52 14.69
N ARG A 199 3.83 9.69 14.51
CA ARG A 199 4.73 10.12 15.57
C ARG A 199 4.56 11.60 15.86
N SER A 200 4.80 12.00 17.11
CA SER A 200 4.81 13.41 17.48
C SER A 200 5.99 14.16 16.85
N HIS A 201 5.85 15.46 16.69
CA HIS A 201 6.98 16.32 16.28
C HIS A 201 8.14 16.20 17.26
N GLN A 202 7.88 16.12 18.57
CA GLN A 202 8.90 15.99 19.59
C GLN A 202 9.75 14.74 19.40
N SER A 203 9.12 13.58 19.17
CA SER A 203 9.83 12.31 18.91
C SER A 203 10.70 12.38 17.66
N LEU A 204 10.17 12.95 16.57
CA LEU A 204 10.90 13.09 15.30
C LEU A 204 12.07 14.07 15.41
N LEU A 205 11.88 15.20 16.12
CA LEU A 205 12.95 16.17 16.35
C LEU A 205 14.06 15.60 17.25
N LYS A 206 13.69 14.85 18.30
CA LYS A 206 14.65 14.14 19.17
C LYS A 206 15.48 13.16 18.36
N GLU A 207 14.85 12.35 17.53
CA GLU A 207 15.57 11.38 16.67
C GLU A 207 16.47 12.08 15.65
N ALA A 208 15.99 13.14 15.00
CA ALA A 208 16.78 13.93 14.06
C ALA A 208 18.00 14.57 14.75
N SER A 209 17.85 15.07 15.98
CA SER A 209 18.95 15.63 16.75
C SER A 209 20.02 14.58 17.07
N LEU A 210 19.62 13.33 17.35
CA LEU A 210 20.59 12.22 17.52
C LEU A 210 21.31 11.90 16.20
N MET A 211 20.61 11.96 15.05
CA MET A 211 21.24 11.76 13.75
C MET A 211 22.31 12.82 13.46
N THR A 212 22.09 14.08 13.87
CA THR A 212 23.07 15.16 13.62
C THR A 212 24.39 14.98 14.38
N GLN A 213 24.42 14.09 15.39
CA GLN A 213 25.62 13.75 16.17
C GLN A 213 26.38 12.56 15.57
N ASP A 214 25.81 11.83 14.60
CA ASP A 214 26.51 10.73 13.93
C ASP A 214 27.65 11.28 13.05
N PRO A 215 28.88 10.77 13.14
CA PRO A 215 30.03 11.27 12.35
C PRO A 215 29.83 11.15 10.84
N ASP A 216 28.95 10.25 10.39
CA ASP A 216 28.64 10.08 8.97
C ASP A 216 27.58 11.08 8.46
N PHE A 217 26.93 11.83 9.36
CA PHE A 217 25.91 12.79 8.98
C PHE A 217 26.48 14.00 8.25
N LYS A 218 26.06 14.22 7.01
CA LYS A 218 26.54 15.31 6.14
C LYS A 218 25.59 16.51 6.08
N GLY A 219 24.60 16.55 6.97
CA GLY A 219 23.58 17.60 7.02
C GLY A 219 22.32 17.29 6.21
N TYR A 220 22.13 16.06 5.76
CA TYR A 220 20.99 15.68 4.93
C TYR A 220 20.12 14.66 5.64
N ILE A 221 18.86 15.03 5.92
CA ILE A 221 17.82 14.06 6.25
C ILE A 221 17.29 13.55 4.91
N HIS A 222 17.48 12.26 4.64
CA HIS A 222 17.24 11.67 3.33
C HIS A 222 15.76 11.48 3.04
N ASP A 223 14.94 11.25 4.08
CA ASP A 223 13.49 11.10 3.96
C ASP A 223 12.79 11.42 5.27
N VAL A 224 11.61 12.01 5.19
CA VAL A 224 10.66 12.15 6.29
C VAL A 224 9.35 11.55 5.81
N GLY A 225 9.20 10.25 5.98
CA GLY A 225 8.16 9.54 5.27
C GLY A 225 7.49 8.41 6.03
N GLY A 226 6.91 7.55 5.25
CA GLY A 226 6.15 6.37 5.64
C GLY A 226 5.64 5.69 4.39
N PRO A 227 4.58 4.86 4.48
CA PRO A 227 3.95 4.26 3.29
C PRO A 227 3.48 5.31 2.27
N THR A 228 3.12 6.49 2.76
CA THR A 228 2.78 7.68 1.99
C THR A 228 3.21 8.88 2.82
N ALA A 229 4.19 9.64 2.34
CA ALA A 229 4.86 10.68 3.14
C ALA A 229 3.90 11.76 3.63
N ASN A 230 2.93 12.16 2.80
CA ASN A 230 2.00 13.24 3.11
C ASN A 230 0.72 12.81 3.85
N PHE A 231 0.71 11.59 4.45
CA PHE A 231 -0.37 11.16 5.35
C PHE A 231 0.07 11.33 6.80
N ARG A 232 -0.58 12.26 7.53
CA ARG A 232 -0.25 12.55 8.93
C ARG A 232 -1.42 12.40 9.89
N HIS A 233 -2.62 12.11 9.40
CA HIS A 233 -3.83 11.91 10.20
C HIS A 233 -4.77 10.93 9.50
N ASP A 234 -5.75 10.41 10.23
CA ASP A 234 -6.80 9.55 9.69
C ASP A 234 -7.56 10.24 8.55
N ALA A 235 -8.05 9.44 7.60
CA ALA A 235 -8.76 9.97 6.43
C ALA A 235 -9.99 10.82 6.80
N CYS A 236 -10.67 10.49 7.89
CA CYS A 236 -11.81 11.24 8.41
C CYS A 236 -12.06 10.96 9.90
N GLN A 237 -12.87 11.79 10.53
CA GLN A 237 -13.20 11.61 11.95
C GLN A 237 -13.96 10.31 12.26
N LEU A 238 -14.75 9.80 11.31
CA LEU A 238 -15.49 8.54 11.49
C LEU A 238 -14.56 7.34 11.57
N GLN A 239 -13.46 7.37 10.82
CA GLN A 239 -12.47 6.28 10.80
C GLN A 239 -11.86 6.04 12.19
N ALA A 240 -11.61 7.11 12.96
CA ALA A 240 -11.10 6.99 14.32
C ALA A 240 -12.05 6.27 15.28
N LYS A 241 -13.37 6.42 15.07
CA LYS A 241 -14.41 5.86 15.95
C LYS A 241 -14.93 4.51 15.50
N ARG A 242 -15.09 4.30 14.19
CA ARG A 242 -15.78 3.16 13.60
C ARG A 242 -14.87 2.23 12.78
N GLY A 243 -13.58 2.55 12.68
CA GLY A 243 -12.65 1.85 11.80
C GLY A 243 -12.81 2.27 10.33
N ALA A 244 -12.05 1.62 9.46
CA ALA A 244 -12.13 1.86 8.02
C ALA A 244 -13.46 1.36 7.45
N CYS A 245 -14.02 2.10 6.49
CA CYS A 245 -15.25 1.69 5.80
C CYS A 245 -14.97 0.43 4.96
N PRO A 246 -15.71 -0.66 5.16
CA PRO A 246 -15.47 -1.90 4.41
C PRO A 246 -15.84 -1.79 2.92
N LYS A 247 -16.87 -1.00 2.59
CA LYS A 247 -17.42 -0.87 1.21
C LYS A 247 -17.08 0.45 0.53
N GLN A 248 -16.24 1.31 1.13
CA GLN A 248 -15.91 2.64 0.59
C GLN A 248 -14.40 2.91 0.64
N ASP A 249 -13.84 3.23 -0.52
CA ASP A 249 -12.48 3.73 -0.60
C ASP A 249 -12.42 5.21 -0.21
N CYS A 250 -11.36 5.59 0.50
CA CYS A 250 -11.14 7.00 0.85
C CYS A 250 -10.66 7.82 -0.35
N LEU A 251 -9.82 7.22 -1.17
CA LEU A 251 -9.27 7.77 -2.41
C LEU A 251 -9.66 6.86 -3.58
N GLY A 252 -9.09 7.09 -4.76
CA GLY A 252 -9.37 6.30 -5.96
C GLY A 252 -10.11 7.11 -7.01
N THR A 253 -10.86 6.45 -7.88
CA THR A 253 -11.56 7.10 -8.99
C THR A 253 -12.63 8.11 -8.52
N ASN A 254 -13.34 7.76 -7.43
CA ASN A 254 -14.35 8.58 -6.79
C ASN A 254 -14.01 8.77 -5.31
N PRO A 255 -13.20 9.79 -4.96
CA PRO A 255 -12.81 10.05 -3.58
C PRO A 255 -14.02 10.25 -2.67
N CYS A 256 -13.92 9.73 -1.44
CA CYS A 256 -14.94 9.93 -0.42
C CYS A 256 -15.03 11.42 -0.04
N PRO A 257 -16.24 12.03 -0.03
CA PRO A 257 -16.40 13.45 0.28
C PRO A 257 -16.04 13.79 1.74
N ASN A 258 -15.96 12.80 2.63
CA ASN A 258 -15.61 12.97 4.03
C ASN A 258 -14.10 12.95 4.29
N VAL A 259 -13.27 12.76 3.25
CA VAL A 259 -11.82 12.78 3.42
C VAL A 259 -11.38 14.18 3.87
N LYS A 260 -10.73 14.22 5.03
CA LYS A 260 -10.05 15.43 5.50
C LYS A 260 -8.74 15.58 4.73
N VAL A 261 -8.58 16.69 4.04
CA VAL A 261 -7.35 17.03 3.32
C VAL A 261 -6.67 18.18 4.07
N ASP A 262 -5.47 17.91 4.61
CA ASP A 262 -4.75 18.86 5.44
C ASP A 262 -3.26 18.46 5.49
N HIS A 263 -2.40 19.33 5.02
CA HIS A 263 -0.95 19.15 5.06
C HIS A 263 -0.24 20.06 6.08
N THR A 264 -0.99 20.83 6.87
CA THR A 264 -0.44 21.84 7.79
C THR A 264 0.54 21.22 8.78
N ASP A 265 0.16 20.09 9.43
CA ASP A 265 1.03 19.37 10.37
C ASP A 265 2.33 18.90 9.72
N TYR A 266 2.24 18.42 8.48
CA TYR A 266 3.43 17.93 7.77
C TYR A 266 4.38 19.06 7.35
N VAL A 267 3.85 20.16 6.85
CA VAL A 267 4.60 21.37 6.52
C VAL A 267 5.32 21.91 7.76
N GLU A 268 4.60 22.00 8.90
CA GLU A 268 5.18 22.46 10.17
C GLU A 268 6.31 21.54 10.64
N LEU A 269 6.14 20.21 10.55
CA LEU A 269 7.17 19.24 10.87
C LEU A 269 8.42 19.45 10.02
N LEU A 270 8.26 19.58 8.71
CA LEU A 270 9.38 19.76 7.78
C LEU A 270 10.15 21.06 8.07
N ARG A 271 9.45 22.14 8.38
CA ARG A 271 10.06 23.42 8.79
C ARG A 271 10.86 23.27 10.07
N LYS A 272 10.31 22.61 11.10
CA LYS A 272 11.00 22.34 12.37
C LYS A 272 12.26 21.49 12.17
N LEU A 273 12.18 20.44 11.39
CA LEU A 273 13.34 19.59 11.08
C LEU A 273 14.44 20.37 10.34
N LYS A 274 14.05 21.22 9.39
CA LYS A 274 15.00 22.08 8.63
C LYS A 274 15.69 23.11 9.52
N SER A 275 15.06 23.56 10.61
CA SER A 275 15.62 24.55 11.56
C SER A 275 16.59 23.95 12.57
N LEU A 276 16.75 22.62 12.63
CA LEU A 276 17.69 21.97 13.55
C LEU A 276 19.15 22.33 13.22
N PRO A 277 20.00 22.51 14.24
CA PRO A 277 21.44 22.68 14.02
C PRO A 277 22.03 21.56 13.18
N ASN A 278 22.98 21.90 12.29
CA ASN A 278 23.66 20.96 11.39
C ASN A 278 22.78 20.34 10.29
N VAL A 279 21.47 20.61 10.23
CA VAL A 279 20.62 20.18 9.13
C VAL A 279 20.67 21.20 7.98
N LYS A 280 21.18 20.80 6.83
CA LYS A 280 21.25 21.60 5.61
C LYS A 280 20.02 21.44 4.74
N LYS A 281 19.52 20.18 4.62
CA LYS A 281 18.36 19.82 3.79
C LYS A 281 17.57 18.67 4.41
N VAL A 282 16.27 18.72 4.18
CA VAL A 282 15.31 17.67 4.53
C VAL A 282 14.61 17.26 3.24
N PHE A 283 14.77 16.02 2.82
CA PHE A 283 14.18 15.49 1.60
C PHE A 283 12.96 14.61 1.87
N ILE A 284 12.12 14.45 0.86
CA ILE A 284 11.00 13.51 0.79
C ILE A 284 11.29 12.56 -0.37
N ARG A 285 11.55 11.28 -0.07
CA ARG A 285 11.88 10.23 -1.05
C ARG A 285 10.88 9.10 -1.09
N SER A 286 10.16 8.83 0.00
CA SER A 286 9.19 7.73 0.11
C SER A 286 7.95 7.91 -0.76
N GLY A 287 7.85 9.01 -1.49
CA GLY A 287 6.74 9.30 -2.39
C GLY A 287 5.56 9.97 -1.69
N ILE A 288 4.78 10.65 -2.49
CA ILE A 288 3.56 11.34 -2.05
C ILE A 288 2.34 10.83 -2.81
N ARG A 289 1.19 10.90 -2.20
CA ARG A 289 -0.09 10.76 -2.90
C ARG A 289 -0.44 12.09 -3.56
N PHE A 290 -0.17 12.17 -4.85
CA PHE A 290 -0.44 13.39 -5.63
C PHE A 290 -1.94 13.66 -5.75
N ASP A 291 -2.78 12.62 -5.79
CA ASP A 291 -4.23 12.75 -5.80
C ASP A 291 -4.76 13.40 -4.51
N TYR A 292 -4.26 12.99 -3.35
CA TYR A 292 -4.57 13.62 -2.06
C TYR A 292 -4.06 15.08 -1.99
N LEU A 293 -2.84 15.32 -2.51
CA LEU A 293 -2.28 16.67 -2.60
C LEU A 293 -3.13 17.59 -3.50
N MET A 294 -3.63 17.07 -4.63
CA MET A 294 -4.44 17.85 -5.55
C MET A 294 -5.82 18.21 -4.98
N MET A 295 -6.34 17.44 -4.03
CA MET A 295 -7.57 17.76 -3.30
C MET A 295 -7.38 18.93 -2.32
N ASP A 296 -6.15 19.25 -1.93
CA ASP A 296 -5.88 20.37 -1.02
C ASP A 296 -6.08 21.70 -1.74
N LYS A 297 -6.91 22.55 -1.15
CA LYS A 297 -7.14 23.92 -1.64
C LYS A 297 -5.95 24.83 -1.33
N ASP A 298 -5.25 24.57 -0.21
CA ASP A 298 -4.02 25.24 0.14
C ASP A 298 -2.84 24.63 -0.63
N LYS A 299 -2.16 25.44 -1.44
CA LYS A 299 -1.01 25.03 -2.25
C LYS A 299 0.33 25.18 -1.54
N THR A 300 0.34 25.56 -0.27
CA THR A 300 1.54 25.76 0.54
C THR A 300 2.43 24.52 0.54
N PHE A 301 1.85 23.34 0.73
CA PHE A 301 2.63 22.10 0.74
C PHE A 301 3.32 21.84 -0.62
N LEU A 302 2.62 21.98 -1.74
CA LEU A 302 3.22 21.79 -3.07
C LEU A 302 4.36 22.79 -3.31
N TYR A 303 4.16 24.05 -2.93
CA TYR A 303 5.16 25.09 -3.09
C TYR A 303 6.41 24.80 -2.26
N GLU A 304 6.26 24.47 -0.97
CA GLU A 304 7.39 24.15 -0.09
C GLU A 304 8.09 22.86 -0.48
N LEU A 305 7.33 21.85 -0.89
CA LEU A 305 7.87 20.60 -1.43
C LEU A 305 8.86 20.89 -2.57
N CYS A 306 8.44 21.65 -3.57
CA CYS A 306 9.29 22.03 -4.71
C CYS A 306 10.46 22.93 -4.27
N LYS A 307 10.22 23.86 -3.35
CA LYS A 307 11.23 24.83 -2.92
C LYS A 307 12.37 24.16 -2.15
N ASP A 308 12.06 23.26 -1.20
CA ASP A 308 13.00 22.86 -0.16
C ASP A 308 13.23 21.34 -0.03
N HIS A 309 12.31 20.48 -0.51
CA HIS A 309 12.28 19.08 -0.11
C HIS A 309 12.51 18.07 -1.24
N ILE A 310 12.83 18.54 -2.45
CA ILE A 310 13.14 17.70 -3.60
C ILE A 310 14.62 17.88 -3.98
N SER A 311 15.34 16.77 -4.16
CA SER A 311 16.76 16.73 -4.52
C SER A 311 17.03 16.81 -6.04
N GLY A 312 16.02 17.15 -6.84
CA GLY A 312 16.08 17.20 -8.32
C GLY A 312 15.06 16.26 -8.97
N GLN A 313 14.63 15.20 -8.29
CA GLN A 313 13.64 14.25 -8.78
C GLN A 313 12.59 13.96 -7.72
N LEU A 314 11.33 13.99 -8.13
CA LEU A 314 10.20 13.56 -7.30
C LEU A 314 9.61 12.27 -7.89
N LYS A 315 9.67 11.17 -7.12
CA LYS A 315 9.02 9.90 -7.47
C LYS A 315 7.53 10.00 -7.20
N VAL A 316 6.72 9.67 -8.20
CA VAL A 316 5.26 9.62 -8.12
C VAL A 316 4.75 8.36 -8.79
N ALA A 317 3.61 7.87 -8.34
CA ALA A 317 3.06 6.59 -8.77
C ALA A 317 1.70 6.76 -9.45
N PRO A 318 1.64 7.22 -10.74
CA PRO A 318 0.41 7.17 -11.53
C PRO A 318 -0.03 5.72 -11.82
N GLU A 319 0.87 4.78 -11.88
CA GLU A 319 0.75 3.34 -12.09
C GLU A 319 0.34 2.94 -13.52
N HIS A 320 -0.61 3.64 -14.13
CA HIS A 320 -1.10 3.40 -15.48
C HIS A 320 -1.67 4.69 -16.11
N VAL A 321 -2.07 4.65 -17.39
CA VAL A 321 -2.77 5.76 -18.04
C VAL A 321 -4.22 5.41 -18.44
N SER A 322 -4.53 4.13 -18.60
CA SER A 322 -5.89 3.70 -18.90
C SER A 322 -6.76 3.76 -17.65
N ASP A 323 -7.84 4.55 -17.69
CA ASP A 323 -8.73 4.74 -16.55
C ASP A 323 -9.48 3.46 -16.15
N SER A 324 -9.70 2.53 -17.10
CA SER A 324 -10.27 1.22 -16.78
C SER A 324 -9.35 0.39 -15.88
N VAL A 325 -8.05 0.41 -16.15
CA VAL A 325 -7.03 -0.27 -15.33
C VAL A 325 -6.84 0.46 -13.99
N LEU A 326 -6.78 1.80 -14.01
CA LEU A 326 -6.67 2.61 -12.80
C LEU A 326 -7.85 2.39 -11.84
N ALA A 327 -9.07 2.21 -12.36
CA ALA A 327 -10.24 1.87 -11.56
C ALA A 327 -10.07 0.52 -10.85
N LEU A 328 -9.52 -0.51 -11.54
CA LEU A 328 -9.20 -1.80 -10.93
C LEU A 328 -8.05 -1.71 -9.93
N MET A 329 -7.13 -0.78 -10.12
CA MET A 329 -6.04 -0.47 -9.18
C MET A 329 -6.51 0.34 -7.96
N ARG A 330 -7.77 0.81 -7.94
CA ARG A 330 -8.28 1.77 -6.93
C ARG A 330 -7.45 3.06 -6.89
N LYS A 331 -7.08 3.56 -8.08
CA LYS A 331 -6.33 4.80 -8.27
C LYS A 331 -7.22 5.89 -8.87
N SER A 332 -6.79 7.13 -8.75
CA SER A 332 -7.44 8.26 -9.42
C SER A 332 -7.30 8.17 -10.94
N CYS A 333 -8.21 8.82 -11.67
CA CYS A 333 -8.13 8.88 -13.13
C CYS A 333 -6.83 9.56 -13.61
N HIS A 334 -6.38 9.19 -14.81
CA HIS A 334 -5.12 9.69 -15.38
C HIS A 334 -5.09 11.21 -15.56
N SER A 335 -6.24 11.81 -15.90
CA SER A 335 -6.35 13.26 -16.05
C SER A 335 -5.96 14.04 -14.79
N LEU A 336 -6.11 13.46 -13.59
CA LEU A 336 -5.67 14.10 -12.35
C LEU A 336 -4.13 14.11 -12.24
N TYR A 337 -3.47 13.05 -12.74
CA TYR A 337 -2.01 13.04 -12.82
C TYR A 337 -1.48 14.10 -13.81
N GLU A 338 -2.14 14.27 -14.96
CA GLU A 338 -1.75 15.32 -15.92
C GLU A 338 -1.90 16.72 -15.30
N LYS A 339 -2.99 16.99 -14.57
CA LYS A 339 -3.18 18.25 -13.84
C LYS A 339 -2.08 18.45 -12.78
N PHE A 340 -1.75 17.40 -12.00
CA PHE A 340 -0.65 17.48 -11.03
C PHE A 340 0.68 17.78 -11.72
N SER A 341 0.99 17.09 -12.81
CA SER A 341 2.23 17.29 -13.58
C SER A 341 2.35 18.73 -14.09
N SER A 342 1.27 19.30 -14.61
CA SER A 342 1.20 20.68 -15.08
C SER A 342 1.42 21.69 -13.95
N GLU A 343 0.77 21.45 -12.80
CA GLU A 343 0.91 22.32 -11.61
C GLU A 343 2.32 22.24 -11.02
N TYR A 344 2.89 21.03 -10.95
CA TYR A 344 4.29 20.82 -10.54
C TYR A 344 5.27 21.57 -11.43
N ALA A 345 5.08 21.50 -12.75
CA ALA A 345 5.91 22.24 -13.72
C ALA A 345 5.76 23.76 -13.55
N ARG A 346 4.53 24.25 -13.32
CA ARG A 346 4.25 25.67 -13.07
C ARG A 346 5.01 26.18 -11.84
N VAL A 347 4.89 25.47 -10.71
CA VAL A 347 5.56 25.85 -9.45
C VAL A 347 7.08 25.81 -9.60
N ASN A 348 7.64 24.80 -10.28
CA ASN A 348 9.08 24.75 -10.54
C ASN A 348 9.58 25.91 -11.41
N LYS A 349 8.80 26.32 -12.41
CA LYS A 349 9.11 27.48 -13.24
C LYS A 349 9.11 28.78 -12.42
N GLU A 350 8.12 28.97 -11.56
CA GLU A 350 8.04 30.12 -10.64
C GLU A 350 9.23 30.19 -9.68
N LEU A 351 9.66 29.02 -9.17
CA LEU A 351 10.80 28.91 -8.26
C LEU A 351 12.17 28.91 -8.97
N GLY A 352 12.22 28.93 -10.29
CA GLY A 352 13.45 28.79 -11.06
C GLY A 352 14.19 27.47 -10.84
N LYS A 353 13.44 26.39 -10.51
CA LYS A 353 13.99 25.07 -10.22
C LYS A 353 13.98 24.16 -11.46
N LYS A 354 15.02 23.31 -11.55
CA LYS A 354 15.11 22.25 -12.56
C LYS A 354 14.88 20.91 -11.85
N GLN A 355 13.63 20.55 -11.64
CA GLN A 355 13.23 19.32 -10.99
C GLN A 355 12.30 18.53 -11.91
N TYR A 356 12.41 17.19 -11.86
CA TYR A 356 11.70 16.30 -12.77
C TYR A 356 10.82 15.32 -11.98
N LEU A 357 9.67 14.98 -12.56
CA LEU A 357 8.87 13.86 -12.08
C LEU A 357 9.46 12.54 -12.60
N VAL A 358 9.52 11.55 -11.75
CA VAL A 358 9.87 10.18 -12.11
C VAL A 358 8.63 9.31 -11.87
N PRO A 359 7.77 9.16 -12.89
CA PRO A 359 6.54 8.39 -12.76
C PRO A 359 6.83 6.90 -12.76
N TYR A 360 6.11 6.19 -11.88
CA TYR A 360 6.16 4.73 -11.76
C TYR A 360 4.98 4.11 -12.48
N TYR A 361 5.23 3.07 -13.29
CA TYR A 361 4.21 2.35 -14.05
C TYR A 361 4.28 0.85 -13.78
N ILE A 362 3.12 0.22 -13.68
CA ILE A 362 2.95 -1.21 -13.52
C ILE A 362 2.36 -1.77 -14.81
N CYS A 363 3.07 -2.69 -15.48
CA CYS A 363 2.51 -3.45 -16.59
C CYS A 363 1.92 -4.78 -16.13
N SER A 364 1.05 -5.35 -16.96
CA SER A 364 0.42 -6.66 -16.73
C SER A 364 -0.43 -6.78 -15.45
N HIS A 365 -0.90 -5.66 -14.92
CA HIS A 365 -1.90 -5.67 -13.85
C HIS A 365 -3.21 -6.30 -14.36
N PRO A 366 -4.01 -7.00 -13.53
CA PRO A 366 -5.36 -7.42 -13.94
C PRO A 366 -6.16 -6.27 -14.57
N GLY A 367 -6.74 -6.49 -15.73
CA GLY A 367 -7.39 -5.48 -16.57
C GLY A 367 -6.49 -4.87 -17.65
N ALA A 368 -5.16 -5.05 -17.58
CA ALA A 368 -4.24 -4.52 -18.59
C ALA A 368 -3.91 -5.59 -19.65
N GLY A 369 -4.41 -5.39 -20.86
CA GLY A 369 -4.00 -6.12 -22.06
C GLY A 369 -3.01 -5.31 -22.92
N LEU A 370 -2.84 -5.75 -24.16
CA LEU A 370 -1.93 -5.08 -25.10
C LEU A 370 -2.44 -3.68 -25.49
N ASN A 371 -3.76 -3.48 -25.58
CA ASN A 371 -4.32 -2.17 -25.92
C ASN A 371 -4.02 -1.13 -24.84
N GLU A 372 -4.23 -1.48 -23.59
CA GLU A 372 -3.95 -0.60 -22.45
C GLU A 372 -2.43 -0.34 -22.32
N ALA A 373 -1.58 -1.32 -22.62
CA ALA A 373 -0.14 -1.12 -22.67
C ALA A 373 0.29 -0.20 -23.83
N ILE A 374 -0.40 -0.24 -24.97
CA ILE A 374 -0.20 0.68 -26.10
C ILE A 374 -0.60 2.11 -25.68
N GLU A 375 -1.69 2.30 -24.95
CA GLU A 375 -2.07 3.62 -24.39
C GLU A 375 -0.95 4.22 -23.53
N VAL A 376 -0.34 3.41 -22.65
CA VAL A 376 0.83 3.85 -21.85
C VAL A 376 1.98 4.24 -22.77
N ALA A 377 2.32 3.40 -23.74
CA ALA A 377 3.42 3.64 -24.66
C ALA A 377 3.23 4.94 -25.48
N LEU A 378 2.01 5.21 -25.95
CA LEU A 378 1.66 6.44 -26.66
C LEU A 378 1.80 7.68 -25.76
N TYR A 379 1.35 7.58 -24.52
CA TYR A 379 1.52 8.65 -23.54
C TYR A 379 2.99 8.95 -23.25
N LEU A 380 3.80 7.89 -23.03
CA LEU A 380 5.24 8.02 -22.82
C LEU A 380 5.93 8.66 -24.05
N LYS A 381 5.52 8.27 -25.25
CA LYS A 381 6.01 8.90 -26.50
C LYS A 381 5.66 10.37 -26.58
N LYS A 382 4.40 10.73 -26.26
CA LYS A 382 3.91 12.13 -26.26
C LYS A 382 4.68 13.00 -25.26
N THR A 383 4.97 12.47 -24.07
CA THR A 383 5.66 13.23 -23.00
C THR A 383 7.18 13.23 -23.14
N GLY A 384 7.74 12.40 -24.04
CA GLY A 384 9.19 12.25 -24.20
C GLY A 384 9.88 11.54 -23.04
N PHE A 385 9.12 10.99 -22.09
CA PHE A 385 9.65 10.22 -20.96
C PHE A 385 9.53 8.71 -21.25
N VAL A 386 10.62 7.98 -21.11
CA VAL A 386 10.61 6.52 -21.19
C VAL A 386 11.28 5.96 -19.93
N PRO A 387 10.59 5.13 -19.14
CA PRO A 387 11.15 4.61 -17.90
C PRO A 387 12.30 3.64 -18.15
N ASP A 388 13.40 3.81 -17.42
CA ASP A 388 14.50 2.83 -17.43
C ASP A 388 14.09 1.49 -16.85
N GLN A 389 13.27 1.55 -15.81
CA GLN A 389 12.73 0.38 -15.11
C GLN A 389 11.20 0.38 -15.21
N VAL A 390 10.64 -0.78 -15.53
CA VAL A 390 9.21 -1.04 -15.57
C VAL A 390 8.91 -2.16 -14.58
N GLN A 391 7.92 -1.96 -13.73
CA GLN A 391 7.46 -2.95 -12.77
C GLN A 391 6.43 -3.87 -13.44
N ASP A 392 6.72 -5.16 -13.53
CA ASP A 392 5.67 -6.15 -13.79
C ASP A 392 4.78 -6.27 -12.57
N PHE A 393 3.48 -6.46 -12.78
CA PHE A 393 2.59 -6.80 -11.68
C PHE A 393 3.09 -8.04 -10.95
N TYR A 394 3.31 -7.89 -9.65
CA TYR A 394 3.70 -8.97 -8.76
C TYR A 394 2.52 -9.34 -7.86
N PRO A 395 1.99 -10.58 -7.95
CA PRO A 395 0.87 -11.01 -7.12
C PRO A 395 1.26 -11.06 -5.64
N THR A 396 0.94 -10.00 -4.91
CA THR A 396 1.21 -9.93 -3.47
C THR A 396 0.08 -10.61 -2.70
N PRO A 397 0.37 -11.64 -1.88
CA PRO A 397 -0.66 -12.34 -1.11
C PRO A 397 -1.54 -11.39 -0.30
N GLY A 398 -2.85 -11.68 -0.24
CA GLY A 398 -3.83 -10.87 0.48
C GLY A 398 -4.31 -9.62 -0.26
N SER A 399 -3.76 -9.25 -1.41
CA SER A 399 -4.21 -8.10 -2.18
C SER A 399 -5.37 -8.43 -3.13
N LEU A 400 -6.27 -7.46 -3.37
CA LEU A 400 -7.39 -7.59 -4.30
C LEU A 400 -6.90 -7.91 -5.73
N SER A 401 -5.81 -7.29 -6.16
CA SER A 401 -5.24 -7.57 -7.48
C SER A 401 -4.75 -9.00 -7.60
N THR A 402 -4.24 -9.62 -6.53
CA THR A 402 -3.86 -11.03 -6.53
C THR A 402 -5.10 -11.94 -6.62
N CYS A 403 -6.18 -11.59 -5.93
CA CYS A 403 -7.46 -12.28 -6.10
C CYS A 403 -7.94 -12.22 -7.55
N MET A 404 -7.98 -11.04 -8.16
CA MET A 404 -8.33 -10.87 -9.58
C MET A 404 -7.38 -11.61 -10.51
N TYR A 405 -6.07 -11.60 -10.23
CA TYR A 405 -5.06 -12.30 -11.02
C TYR A 405 -5.29 -13.82 -11.02
N TRP A 406 -5.57 -14.41 -9.86
CA TRP A 406 -5.82 -15.85 -9.73
C TRP A 406 -7.16 -16.24 -10.35
N THR A 407 -8.23 -15.55 -9.98
CA THR A 407 -9.59 -15.93 -10.33
C THR A 407 -10.02 -15.46 -11.72
N GLY A 408 -9.50 -14.35 -12.21
CA GLY A 408 -10.04 -13.63 -13.37
C GLY A 408 -11.38 -12.95 -13.09
N LEU A 409 -11.71 -12.71 -11.80
CA LEU A 409 -13.00 -12.14 -11.37
C LEU A 409 -12.76 -10.92 -10.47
N ASN A 410 -13.67 -9.94 -10.55
CA ASN A 410 -13.71 -8.82 -9.62
C ASN A 410 -14.74 -9.09 -8.52
N PRO A 411 -14.33 -9.37 -7.27
CA PRO A 411 -15.26 -9.71 -6.19
C PRO A 411 -16.20 -8.57 -5.80
N HIS A 412 -15.84 -7.31 -6.13
CA HIS A 412 -16.65 -6.13 -5.82
C HIS A 412 -17.72 -5.79 -6.88
N LYS A 413 -17.68 -6.45 -8.04
CA LYS A 413 -18.62 -6.15 -9.13
C LYS A 413 -19.38 -7.39 -9.56
N LYS A 414 -20.71 -7.26 -9.59
CA LYS A 414 -21.63 -8.30 -10.06
C LYS A 414 -22.30 -7.88 -11.37
N ASN A 415 -22.51 -8.85 -12.24
CA ASN A 415 -23.37 -8.74 -13.40
C ASN A 415 -24.85 -8.78 -12.99
N ALA A 416 -25.75 -8.51 -13.91
CA ALA A 416 -27.19 -8.53 -13.67
C ALA A 416 -27.73 -9.91 -13.22
N ASP A 417 -27.06 -10.99 -13.61
CA ASP A 417 -27.38 -12.38 -13.22
C ASP A 417 -26.80 -12.79 -11.85
N GLY A 418 -26.12 -11.87 -11.14
CA GLY A 418 -25.49 -12.11 -9.85
C GLY A 418 -24.09 -12.75 -9.91
N SER A 419 -23.62 -13.14 -11.11
CA SER A 419 -22.24 -13.62 -11.31
C SER A 419 -21.22 -12.49 -11.11
N LEU A 420 -19.98 -12.84 -10.72
CA LEU A 420 -18.92 -11.85 -10.59
C LEU A 420 -18.40 -11.41 -11.96
N GLN A 421 -18.11 -10.11 -12.09
CA GLN A 421 -17.59 -9.55 -13.33
C GLN A 421 -16.21 -10.12 -13.68
N LYS A 422 -16.05 -10.59 -14.92
CA LYS A 422 -14.75 -11.09 -15.43
C LYS A 422 -13.75 -9.93 -15.57
N VAL A 423 -12.50 -10.23 -15.25
CA VAL A 423 -11.33 -9.34 -15.42
C VAL A 423 -10.32 -10.02 -16.30
N TYR A 424 -9.83 -9.30 -17.30
CA TYR A 424 -8.76 -9.79 -18.16
C TYR A 424 -7.47 -9.94 -17.35
N VAL A 425 -6.69 -11.00 -17.61
CA VAL A 425 -5.41 -11.25 -16.94
C VAL A 425 -4.37 -11.74 -17.95
N ALA A 426 -3.28 -11.02 -18.10
CA ALA A 426 -2.13 -11.39 -18.92
C ALA A 426 -1.34 -12.54 -18.27
N ARG A 427 -1.80 -13.79 -18.43
CA ARG A 427 -1.20 -14.97 -17.80
C ARG A 427 0.06 -15.47 -18.52
N GLY A 428 0.16 -15.23 -19.82
CA GLY A 428 1.26 -15.70 -20.65
C GLY A 428 2.55 -14.90 -20.44
N ALA A 429 3.68 -15.59 -20.26
CA ALA A 429 4.99 -14.92 -20.16
C ALA A 429 5.31 -14.07 -21.40
N ARG A 430 4.85 -14.51 -22.60
CA ARG A 430 5.06 -13.77 -23.84
C ARG A 430 4.35 -12.43 -23.82
N GLU A 431 3.07 -12.41 -23.48
CA GLU A 431 2.29 -11.18 -23.44
C GLU A 431 2.86 -10.17 -22.42
N ARG A 432 3.23 -10.63 -21.22
CA ARG A 432 3.88 -9.76 -20.22
C ARG A 432 5.18 -9.15 -20.75
N LYS A 433 5.97 -9.93 -21.50
CA LYS A 433 7.17 -9.42 -22.16
C LYS A 433 6.85 -8.39 -23.23
N LEU A 434 5.77 -8.58 -24.00
CA LEU A 434 5.30 -7.60 -25.00
C LEU A 434 4.83 -6.30 -24.34
N GLN A 435 4.04 -6.36 -23.28
CA GLN A 435 3.60 -5.18 -22.54
C GLN A 435 4.79 -4.38 -21.99
N ARG A 436 5.79 -5.06 -21.40
CA ARG A 436 7.01 -4.41 -20.91
C ARG A 436 7.80 -3.75 -22.04
N ALA A 437 7.92 -4.42 -23.19
CA ALA A 437 8.63 -3.88 -24.35
C ALA A 437 7.96 -2.61 -24.87
N LEU A 438 6.62 -2.54 -24.87
CA LEU A 438 5.86 -1.33 -25.23
C LEU A 438 6.21 -0.14 -24.33
N LEU A 439 6.35 -0.33 -23.02
CA LEU A 439 6.73 0.74 -22.10
C LEU A 439 8.20 1.19 -22.25
N GLN A 440 9.04 0.35 -22.88
CA GLN A 440 10.45 0.62 -23.16
C GLN A 440 10.73 0.58 -24.68
N PHE A 441 9.83 1.14 -25.47
CA PHE A 441 9.84 1.09 -26.92
C PHE A 441 11.10 1.72 -27.55
N ASN A 442 11.77 2.62 -26.84
CA ASN A 442 12.99 3.30 -27.30
C ASN A 442 14.23 2.40 -27.26
N LYS A 443 14.20 1.29 -26.52
CA LYS A 443 15.31 0.32 -26.47
C LYS A 443 15.35 -0.45 -27.78
N ARG A 444 16.52 -0.44 -28.43
CA ARG A 444 16.72 -1.10 -29.74
C ARG A 444 16.36 -2.58 -29.72
N GLU A 445 16.71 -3.26 -28.65
CA GLU A 445 16.41 -4.69 -28.44
C GLU A 445 14.90 -4.98 -28.33
N ASN A 446 14.08 -4.00 -28.02
CA ASN A 446 12.63 -4.16 -27.90
C ASN A 446 11.87 -3.95 -29.20
N LYS A 447 12.52 -3.45 -30.29
CA LYS A 447 11.82 -3.11 -31.54
C LYS A 447 10.99 -4.27 -32.10
N SER A 448 11.55 -5.47 -32.17
CA SER A 448 10.83 -6.65 -32.68
C SER A 448 9.63 -7.03 -31.82
N LEU A 449 9.75 -6.91 -30.49
CA LEU A 449 8.67 -7.18 -29.53
C LEU A 449 7.56 -6.12 -29.64
N VAL A 450 7.90 -4.86 -29.82
CA VAL A 450 6.91 -3.80 -30.04
C VAL A 450 6.13 -4.03 -31.33
N ILE A 451 6.81 -4.39 -32.43
CA ILE A 451 6.14 -4.72 -33.71
C ILE A 451 5.19 -5.91 -33.52
N GLU A 452 5.64 -6.96 -32.84
CA GLU A 452 4.80 -8.12 -32.51
C GLU A 452 3.58 -7.73 -31.67
N ALA A 453 3.78 -6.89 -30.64
CA ALA A 453 2.69 -6.41 -29.80
C ALA A 453 1.65 -5.62 -30.61
N LEU A 454 2.09 -4.71 -31.48
CA LEU A 454 1.21 -3.93 -32.37
C LEU A 454 0.46 -4.86 -33.35
N LYS A 455 1.13 -5.85 -33.92
CA LYS A 455 0.50 -6.83 -34.82
C LYS A 455 -0.56 -7.66 -34.09
N THR A 456 -0.24 -8.16 -32.88
CA THR A 456 -1.15 -8.95 -32.06
C THR A 456 -2.38 -8.15 -31.62
N ALA A 457 -2.20 -6.86 -31.33
CA ALA A 457 -3.28 -5.95 -30.96
C ALA A 457 -4.05 -5.38 -32.17
N GLY A 458 -3.67 -5.71 -33.40
CA GLY A 458 -4.29 -5.14 -34.63
C GLY A 458 -3.98 -3.65 -34.83
N ARG A 459 -2.90 -3.13 -34.24
CA ARG A 459 -2.56 -1.70 -34.23
C ARG A 459 -1.28 -1.37 -35.01
N MET A 460 -1.11 -1.98 -36.17
CA MET A 460 0.03 -1.71 -37.07
C MET A 460 0.02 -0.28 -37.62
N ASP A 461 -1.12 0.40 -37.58
CA ASP A 461 -1.26 1.83 -37.85
C ASP A 461 -0.30 2.70 -37.01
N LEU A 462 0.05 2.26 -35.82
CA LEU A 462 0.93 2.97 -34.88
C LEU A 462 2.44 2.72 -35.12
N LEU A 463 2.82 1.85 -36.04
CA LEU A 463 4.23 1.50 -36.24
C LEU A 463 5.09 2.75 -36.55
N ARG A 464 4.62 3.62 -37.45
CA ARG A 464 5.32 4.85 -37.80
C ARG A 464 5.37 5.84 -36.64
N THR A 465 4.39 5.80 -35.73
CA THR A 465 4.41 6.63 -34.52
C THR A 465 5.57 6.26 -33.62
N PHE A 466 5.86 4.98 -33.42
CA PHE A 466 6.98 4.53 -32.59
C PHE A 466 8.32 4.61 -33.33
N TYR A 467 8.34 4.26 -34.63
CA TYR A 467 9.54 4.15 -35.44
C TYR A 467 9.38 4.89 -36.78
N PRO A 468 9.52 6.25 -36.80
CA PRO A 468 9.28 7.05 -37.98
C PRO A 468 10.27 6.77 -39.13
N HIS A 469 11.45 6.23 -38.82
CA HIS A 469 12.53 5.95 -39.79
C HIS A 469 12.84 4.46 -39.95
N GLY A 470 11.89 3.56 -39.61
CA GLY A 470 12.19 2.13 -39.55
C GLY A 470 11.31 1.23 -40.39
#